data_07e25c4f2aabb1ea90990d81870f11aa
#
_entry.id   07e25c4f2aabb1ea90990d81870f11aa
#
_cell.length_a   1.000
_cell.length_b   1.000
_cell.length_c   1.000
_cell.angle_alpha   90.00
_cell.angle_beta   90.00
_cell.angle_gamma   90.00
#
_symmetry.space_group_name_H-M   'P 1'
#
loop_
_entity.id
_entity.type
_entity.pdbx_description
1 polymer ?
#
loop_
_entity_poly.entity_id
_entity_poly.type
_entity_poly.pdbx_seq_one_letter_code
_entity_poly.pdbx_strand_id
1 'polypeptide(L)'
;MRETSARFKLFPMDASLTDLAAALRERLAIIADEESRRDPARHTERLQSVSERIERLEQELPRTIDPELRHFLQRRSYSKALELLEG
;
A
#
# COMPACT_ATOMS: atom_id res chain seq x y z
N MET A 1 24.77 -3.24 -18.67
CA MET A 1 24.29 -3.17 -18.21
C MET A 1 23.75 -3.26 -17.80
N ARG A 2 23.61 -3.07 -17.79
CA ARG A 2 22.93 -2.92 -17.33
C ARG A 2 22.05 -2.98 -17.23
N GLU A 3 21.88 -2.99 -17.31
CA GLU A 3 20.91 -2.94 -17.15
C GLU A 3 20.21 -3.19 -16.78
N THR A 4 20.48 -3.25 -16.75
CA THR A 4 19.66 -3.40 -16.21
C THR A 4 19.03 -3.33 -15.75
N SER A 5 19.02 -2.95 -15.67
CA SER A 5 18.24 -2.74 -15.11
C SER A 5 17.52 -2.39 -15.12
N ALA A 6 17.48 -1.97 -15.23
CA ALA A 6 16.65 -1.49 -15.04
C ALA A 6 15.73 -1.57 -15.60
N ARG A 7 15.58 -1.77 -16.02
CA ARG A 7 14.73 -2.01 -16.32
C ARG A 7 13.74 -1.99 -16.15
N PHE A 8 13.36 -1.98 -16.25
CA PHE A 8 12.40 -2.17 -15.92
C PHE A 8 11.74 -1.56 -15.18
N LYS A 9 11.90 -1.16 -14.85
CA LYS A 9 11.51 -0.52 -13.83
C LYS A 9 10.88 0.75 -13.98
N LEU A 10 10.81 1.25 -15.04
CA LEU A 10 10.23 2.53 -15.34
C LEU A 10 8.81 2.43 -15.81
N PHE A 11 8.17 1.30 -15.54
CA PHE A 11 6.77 1.11 -15.92
C PHE A 11 5.87 1.95 -15.03
N PRO A 12 4.82 2.56 -15.59
CA PRO A 12 3.88 3.33 -14.78
C PRO A 12 3.26 2.53 -13.65
N MET A 13 3.05 1.23 -13.85
CA MET A 13 2.48 0.40 -12.80
C MET A 13 3.42 0.26 -11.61
N ASP A 14 4.74 0.41 -11.85
CA ASP A 14 5.69 0.36 -10.75
C ASP A 14 5.47 1.54 -9.80
N ALA A 15 5.18 2.71 -10.34
CA ALA A 15 4.90 3.87 -9.50
C ALA A 15 3.62 3.65 -8.69
N SER A 16 2.59 3.07 -9.30
CA SER A 16 1.35 2.77 -8.59
C SER A 16 1.59 1.79 -7.46
N LEU A 17 2.38 0.76 -7.71
CA LEU A 17 2.68 -0.23 -6.68
C LEU A 17 3.54 0.37 -5.57
N THR A 18 4.46 1.24 -5.92
CA THR A 18 5.30 1.92 -4.93
C THR A 18 4.44 2.81 -4.03
N ASP A 19 3.51 3.55 -4.62
CA ASP A 19 2.61 4.40 -3.86
C ASP A 19 1.72 3.57 -2.94
N LEU A 20 1.24 2.44 -3.44
CA LEU A 20 0.42 1.55 -2.62
C LEU A 20 1.21 1.00 -1.44
N ALA A 21 2.44 0.57 -1.68
CA ALA A 21 3.28 0.05 -0.60
C ALA A 21 3.53 1.12 0.45
N ALA A 22 3.76 2.37 0.02
CA ALA A 22 3.97 3.47 0.95
C ALA A 22 2.74 3.71 1.81
N ALA A 23 1.55 3.67 1.20
CA ALA A 23 0.31 3.88 1.94
C ALA A 23 0.05 2.74 2.92
N LEU A 24 0.36 1.51 2.53
CA LEU A 24 0.21 0.37 3.42
C LEU A 24 1.15 0.46 4.62
N ARG A 25 2.40 0.89 4.36
CA ARG A 25 3.35 1.08 5.46
C ARG A 25 2.89 2.18 6.40
N GLU A 26 2.36 3.25 5.85
CA GLU A 26 1.84 4.35 6.67
C GLU A 26 0.72 3.87 7.57
N ARG A 27 -0.18 3.05 7.05
CA ARG A 27 -1.29 2.53 7.83
C ARG A 27 -0.78 1.69 9.01
N LEU A 28 0.20 0.82 8.76
CA LEU A 28 0.77 0.02 9.82
C LEU A 28 1.47 0.88 10.87
N ALA A 29 2.15 1.92 10.42
CA ALA A 29 2.82 2.83 11.35
C ALA A 29 1.82 3.56 12.24
N ILE A 30 0.68 3.98 11.68
CA ILE A 30 -0.35 4.64 12.47
C ILE A 30 -0.92 3.69 13.51
N ILE A 31 -1.19 2.44 13.12
CA ILE A 31 -1.73 1.46 14.05
C ILE A 31 -0.76 1.19 15.20
N ALA A 32 0.53 1.20 14.92
CA ALA A 32 1.56 0.93 15.92
C ALA A 32 1.90 2.15 16.77
N ASP A 33 1.40 3.32 16.40
CA ASP A 33 1.73 4.58 17.09
C ASP A 33 0.87 4.76 18.33
N GLU A 34 1.44 4.47 19.49
CA GLU A 34 0.70 4.55 20.74
C GLU A 34 0.31 5.97 21.09
N GLU A 35 1.14 6.93 20.71
CA GLU A 35 0.82 8.33 20.96
C GLU A 35 -0.42 8.75 20.18
N SER A 36 -0.53 8.30 18.95
CA SER A 36 -1.68 8.58 18.13
C SER A 36 -2.95 8.05 18.77
N ARG A 37 -2.87 6.89 19.40
CA ARG A 37 -4.04 6.26 20.00
C ARG A 37 -4.52 6.97 21.26
N ARG A 38 -3.70 7.83 21.84
CA ARG A 38 -4.13 8.63 23.00
C ARG A 38 -5.17 9.66 22.64
N ASP A 39 -5.28 10.02 21.36
CA ASP A 39 -6.33 10.89 20.86
C ASP A 39 -7.17 10.09 19.90
N PRO A 40 -8.23 9.42 20.38
CA PRO A 40 -8.99 8.50 19.53
C PRO A 40 -9.60 9.16 18.29
N ALA A 41 -10.08 10.39 18.42
CA ALA A 41 -10.69 11.06 17.29
C ALA A 41 -9.66 11.31 16.18
N ARG A 42 -8.49 11.80 16.57
CA ARG A 42 -7.44 12.07 15.62
C ARG A 42 -6.88 10.79 15.00
N HIS A 43 -6.75 9.76 15.83
CA HIS A 43 -6.28 8.46 15.36
C HIS A 43 -7.22 7.90 14.31
N THR A 44 -8.52 7.98 14.56
CA THR A 44 -9.53 7.51 13.62
C THR A 44 -9.47 8.28 12.31
N GLU A 45 -9.28 9.60 12.39
CA GLU A 45 -9.13 10.42 11.19
C GLU A 45 -7.93 10.00 10.36
N ARG A 46 -6.80 9.74 11.02
CA ARG A 46 -5.59 9.33 10.32
C ARG A 46 -5.80 7.99 9.62
N LEU A 47 -6.42 7.03 10.33
CA LEU A 47 -6.69 5.72 9.73
C LEU A 47 -7.67 5.83 8.57
N GLN A 48 -8.69 6.65 8.72
CA GLN A 48 -9.68 6.82 7.66
C GLN A 48 -9.02 7.43 6.42
N SER A 49 -8.19 8.44 6.62
CA SER A 49 -7.53 9.12 5.51
C SER A 49 -6.62 8.17 4.74
N VAL A 50 -5.80 7.40 5.45
CA VAL A 50 -4.89 6.48 4.77
C VAL A 50 -5.65 5.32 4.13
N SER A 51 -6.74 4.87 4.75
CA SER A 51 -7.56 3.80 4.17
C SER A 51 -8.22 4.25 2.87
N GLU A 52 -8.71 5.48 2.84
CA GLU A 52 -9.29 6.02 1.60
C GLU A 52 -8.24 6.12 0.50
N ARG A 53 -7.03 6.51 0.88
CA ARG A 53 -5.94 6.57 -0.08
C ARG A 53 -5.60 5.19 -0.63
N ILE A 54 -5.57 4.17 0.24
CA ILE A 54 -5.33 2.80 -0.19
C ILE A 54 -6.40 2.35 -1.17
N GLU A 55 -7.66 2.62 -0.86
CA GLU A 55 -8.77 2.22 -1.74
C GLU A 55 -8.68 2.89 -3.10
N ARG A 56 -8.32 4.17 -3.12
CA ARG A 56 -8.18 4.89 -4.38
C ARG A 56 -7.02 4.31 -5.19
N LEU A 57 -5.89 4.05 -4.55
CA LEU A 57 -4.75 3.47 -5.23
C LEU A 57 -5.06 2.07 -5.75
N GLU A 58 -5.82 1.29 -4.98
CA GLU A 58 -6.24 -0.03 -5.41
C GLU A 58 -7.06 0.04 -6.68
N GLN A 59 -7.97 1.00 -6.77
CA GLN A 59 -8.82 1.15 -7.94
C GLN A 59 -8.02 1.57 -9.18
N GLU A 60 -6.89 2.22 -8.97
CA GLU A 60 -6.05 2.67 -10.08
C GLU A 60 -5.10 1.59 -10.58
N LEU A 61 -5.01 0.47 -9.89
CA LEU A 61 -4.11 -0.59 -10.30
C LEU A 61 -4.56 -1.25 -11.59
N PRO A 62 -3.62 -1.62 -12.47
CA PRO A 62 -3.98 -2.33 -13.70
C PRO A 62 -4.49 -3.72 -13.39
N ARG A 63 -5.25 -4.27 -14.33
CA ARG A 63 -5.79 -5.62 -14.16
C ARG A 63 -4.73 -6.69 -14.21
N THR A 64 -3.56 -6.33 -14.67
CA THR A 64 -2.47 -7.28 -14.84
C THR A 64 -1.62 -7.48 -13.58
N ILE A 65 -2.01 -6.88 -12.47
CA ILE A 65 -1.27 -7.10 -11.23
C ILE A 65 -1.40 -8.56 -10.79
N ASP A 66 -0.48 -8.96 -9.92
CA ASP A 66 -0.46 -10.31 -9.35
C ASP A 66 -1.84 -10.62 -8.74
N PRO A 67 -2.48 -11.73 -9.16
CA PRO A 67 -3.78 -12.11 -8.58
C PRO A 67 -3.72 -12.28 -7.06
N GLU A 68 -2.59 -12.70 -6.53
CA GLU A 68 -2.45 -12.86 -5.08
C GLU A 68 -2.51 -11.50 -4.39
N LEU A 69 -1.86 -10.49 -4.98
CA LEU A 69 -1.92 -9.15 -4.44
C LEU A 69 -3.36 -8.64 -4.44
N ARG A 70 -4.05 -8.83 -5.56
CA ARG A 70 -5.44 -8.41 -5.67
C ARG A 70 -6.31 -9.09 -4.62
N HIS A 71 -6.07 -10.38 -4.40
CA HIS A 71 -6.82 -11.13 -3.40
C HIS A 71 -6.60 -10.56 -2.01
N PHE A 72 -5.35 -10.28 -1.63
CA PHE A 72 -5.07 -9.71 -0.33
C PHE A 72 -5.72 -8.35 -0.15
N LEU A 73 -5.70 -7.52 -1.19
CA LEU A 73 -6.31 -6.19 -1.11
C LEU A 73 -7.82 -6.29 -0.95
N GLN A 74 -8.45 -7.20 -1.69
CA GLN A 74 -9.91 -7.37 -1.61
C GLN A 74 -10.33 -7.86 -0.24
N ARG A 75 -9.52 -8.68 0.38
CA ARG A 75 -9.81 -9.19 1.71
C ARG A 75 -9.29 -8.28 2.82
N ARG A 76 -8.73 -7.16 2.45
CA ARG A 76 -8.16 -6.18 3.38
C ARG A 76 -7.06 -6.76 4.25
N SER A 77 -6.36 -7.76 3.72
CA SER A 77 -5.19 -8.34 4.36
C SER A 77 -3.96 -7.48 4.02
N TYR A 78 -3.95 -6.28 4.56
CA TYR A 78 -2.97 -5.27 4.15
C TYR A 78 -1.54 -5.64 4.54
N SER A 79 -1.36 -6.30 5.69
CA SER A 79 -0.02 -6.75 6.07
C SER A 79 0.54 -7.74 5.06
N LYS A 80 -0.30 -8.68 4.62
CA LYS A 80 0.14 -9.66 3.64
C LYS A 80 0.37 -9.02 2.28
N ALA A 81 -0.47 -8.06 1.91
CA ALA A 81 -0.28 -7.34 0.66
C ALA A 81 1.06 -6.61 0.67
N LEU A 82 1.40 -5.96 1.79
CA LEU A 82 2.66 -5.26 1.90
C LEU A 82 3.84 -6.21 1.83
N GLU A 83 3.75 -7.36 2.51
CA GLU A 83 4.81 -8.36 2.44
C GLU A 83 5.05 -8.81 1.02
N LEU A 84 3.99 -9.01 0.27
CA LEU A 84 4.11 -9.44 -1.12
C LEU A 84 4.78 -8.36 -1.96
N LEU A 85 4.44 -7.10 -1.74
CA LEU A 85 5.01 -5.99 -2.49
C LEU A 85 6.48 -5.78 -2.16
N GLU A 86 6.87 -6.02 -0.93
CA GLU A 86 8.25 -5.80 -0.50
C GLU A 86 9.14 -7.01 -0.73
N GLY A 87 8.52 -8.14 -0.84
CA GLY A 87 9.16 -9.39 -0.89
C GLY A 87 9.88 -9.80 -2.03
#